data_6c6e9b56b427555cc6e334cd79e0771c
#
_entry.id   6c6e9b56b427555cc6e334cd79e0771c
#
_cell.length_a   1.000
_cell.length_b   1.000
_cell.length_c   1.000
_cell.angle_alpha   90.00
_cell.angle_beta   90.00
_cell.angle_gamma   90.00
#
_symmetry.space_group_name_H-M   'P 1'
#
loop_
_entity.id
_entity.type
_entity.pdbx_description
1 polymer ?
#
loop_
_entity_poly.entity_id
_entity_poly.type
_entity_poly.pdbx_seq_one_letter_code
_entity_poly.pdbx_strand_id
1 'polypeptide(L)'
;MEGGGERDHEAEPEYHCHDFEWEDLRADVEANPSFSHHLSPFPTTAASPSPSSEAWRSFHRRHASGRFFKERRYLLKEFPDLLNNNDVAKMLEVGCGNGSTVVPILRCSRNNIVYACDCSKDTLEKANEIVNNTEGLDGKDRFHPFLLDVSKETFPDWLFCKSCQMSNAKAVDLLLDSSEHNTRKEHPVLLKENQCCVGGIDAVTMRCVSVLKPGGLVLFRDYGLYDMTMLRFSPSQRVGFREYMRADGTFSYFFTLDTMRELFHAAGLLELELEYCCVRSINRKNGKSMQRVWVHGKFQKPTR
;
A
#
# COMPACT_ATOMS: atom_id res chain seq x y z
N MET A 1 40.02 -24.22 24.64
CA MET A 1 38.92 -24.84 23.88
C MET A 1 37.86 -23.76 23.70
N GLU A 2 37.93 -23.08 22.59
CA GLU A 2 36.98 -22.02 22.23
C GLU A 2 35.82 -22.68 21.48
N GLY A 3 34.64 -22.65 22.09
CA GLY A 3 33.42 -23.08 21.45
C GLY A 3 32.83 -21.95 20.60
N GLY A 4 33.08 -21.97 19.28
CA GLY A 4 32.43 -21.11 18.36
C GLY A 4 30.97 -21.53 18.25
N GLY A 5 30.05 -20.72 18.77
CA GLY A 5 28.64 -20.87 18.53
C GLY A 5 28.33 -20.51 17.06
N GLU A 6 28.04 -21.50 16.24
CA GLU A 6 27.41 -21.32 14.94
C GLU A 6 26.07 -20.61 15.17
N ARG A 7 25.94 -19.41 14.67
CA ARG A 7 24.66 -18.74 14.53
C ARG A 7 23.91 -19.46 13.42
N ASP A 8 22.88 -20.23 13.78
CA ASP A 8 21.92 -20.74 12.84
C ASP A 8 21.42 -19.58 11.98
N HIS A 9 21.84 -19.56 10.72
CA HIS A 9 21.22 -18.74 9.69
C HIS A 9 19.85 -19.35 9.45
N GLU A 10 18.81 -18.86 10.14
CA GLU A 10 17.44 -19.12 9.72
C GLU A 10 17.34 -18.72 8.25
N ALA A 11 17.08 -19.70 7.37
CA ALA A 11 16.84 -19.44 5.97
C ALA A 11 15.72 -18.42 5.83
N GLU A 12 15.99 -17.32 5.13
CA GLU A 12 14.96 -16.32 4.88
C GLU A 12 13.76 -17.00 4.20
N PRO A 13 12.53 -16.77 4.71
CA PRO A 13 11.35 -17.38 4.13
C PRO A 13 11.24 -17.00 2.66
N GLU A 14 11.01 -17.98 1.81
CA GLU A 14 10.78 -17.79 0.38
C GLU A 14 9.51 -16.96 0.16
N TYR A 15 9.55 -16.03 -0.80
CA TYR A 15 8.36 -15.26 -1.18
C TYR A 15 7.53 -16.08 -2.17
N HIS A 16 6.31 -16.44 -1.76
CA HIS A 16 5.35 -17.16 -2.58
C HIS A 16 4.23 -16.20 -3.00
N CYS A 17 3.82 -16.24 -4.26
CA CYS A 17 2.72 -15.43 -4.81
C CYS A 17 1.74 -16.25 -5.65
N HIS A 18 2.05 -17.52 -5.97
CA HIS A 18 1.24 -18.39 -6.81
C HIS A 18 1.10 -19.81 -6.21
N ASP A 19 0.57 -19.90 -4.97
CA ASP A 19 0.33 -21.19 -4.30
C ASP A 19 -0.96 -21.89 -4.79
N PHE A 20 -1.83 -21.17 -5.49
CA PHE A 20 -3.05 -21.67 -6.13
C PHE A 20 -3.52 -20.69 -7.22
N GLU A 21 -4.32 -21.21 -8.17
CA GLU A 21 -4.90 -20.38 -9.25
C GLU A 21 -6.13 -19.62 -8.73
N TRP A 22 -6.23 -18.34 -9.06
CA TRP A 22 -7.35 -17.50 -8.65
C TRP A 22 -8.67 -17.96 -9.30
N GLU A 23 -8.63 -18.45 -10.53
CA GLU A 23 -9.77 -18.96 -11.29
C GLU A 23 -10.41 -20.18 -10.61
N ASP A 24 -9.60 -21.05 -10.02
CA ASP A 24 -10.09 -22.21 -9.27
C ASP A 24 -10.82 -21.77 -7.99
N LEU A 25 -10.23 -20.82 -7.25
CA LEU A 25 -10.88 -20.21 -6.08
C LEU A 25 -12.19 -19.52 -6.47
N ARG A 26 -12.20 -18.78 -7.58
CA ARG A 26 -13.39 -18.13 -8.11
C ARG A 26 -14.49 -19.13 -8.39
N ALA A 27 -14.18 -20.22 -9.10
CA ALA A 27 -15.15 -21.26 -9.43
C ALA A 27 -15.74 -21.88 -8.15
N ASP A 28 -14.91 -22.18 -7.14
CA ASP A 28 -15.33 -22.71 -5.85
C ASP A 28 -16.26 -21.74 -5.10
N VAL A 29 -15.94 -20.45 -5.08
CA VAL A 29 -16.74 -19.42 -4.40
C VAL A 29 -18.07 -19.22 -5.11
N GLU A 30 -18.07 -19.10 -6.45
CA GLU A 30 -19.28 -18.88 -7.25
C GLU A 30 -20.23 -20.07 -7.24
N ALA A 31 -19.71 -21.30 -7.11
CA ALA A 31 -20.51 -22.52 -7.00
C ALA A 31 -21.09 -22.72 -5.58
N ASN A 32 -20.58 -22.06 -4.56
CA ASN A 32 -20.99 -22.29 -3.18
C ASN A 32 -22.13 -21.33 -2.74
N PRO A 33 -23.36 -21.85 -2.48
CA PRO A 33 -24.48 -21.00 -2.10
C PRO A 33 -24.28 -20.18 -0.83
N SER A 34 -23.38 -20.60 0.07
CA SER A 34 -23.09 -19.86 1.30
C SER A 34 -22.44 -18.49 1.05
N PHE A 35 -21.84 -18.31 -0.13
CA PHE A 35 -21.19 -17.06 -0.55
C PHE A 35 -22.05 -16.19 -1.48
N SER A 36 -23.31 -16.59 -1.75
CA SER A 36 -24.21 -15.88 -2.67
C SER A 36 -24.38 -14.39 -2.32
N HIS A 37 -24.32 -14.03 -1.05
CA HIS A 37 -24.42 -12.64 -0.62
C HIS A 37 -23.23 -11.77 -1.04
N HIS A 38 -22.06 -12.35 -1.31
CA HIS A 38 -20.91 -11.63 -1.86
C HIS A 38 -21.06 -11.35 -3.36
N LEU A 39 -21.77 -12.22 -4.07
CA LEU A 39 -21.96 -12.19 -5.51
C LEU A 39 -23.12 -11.30 -5.94
N SER A 40 -24.14 -11.17 -5.09
CA SER A 40 -25.36 -10.42 -5.38
C SER A 40 -25.05 -8.93 -5.62
N PRO A 41 -25.76 -8.25 -6.55
CA PRO A 41 -25.70 -6.81 -6.68
C PRO A 41 -25.94 -6.13 -5.34
N PHE A 42 -25.26 -5.00 -5.09
CA PHE A 42 -25.53 -4.19 -3.91
C PHE A 42 -26.59 -3.12 -4.26
N PRO A 43 -27.64 -2.95 -3.45
CA PRO A 43 -28.69 -1.96 -3.75
C PRO A 43 -28.11 -0.54 -3.77
N THR A 44 -28.23 0.15 -4.88
CA THR A 44 -27.71 1.52 -5.08
C THR A 44 -28.41 2.56 -4.19
N THR A 45 -29.56 2.21 -3.61
CA THR A 45 -30.37 3.10 -2.77
C THR A 45 -29.98 3.11 -1.30
N ALA A 46 -29.13 2.19 -0.87
CA ALA A 46 -28.63 2.17 0.50
C ALA A 46 -27.52 3.23 0.66
N ALA A 47 -27.77 4.23 1.51
CA ALA A 47 -26.73 5.15 1.91
C ALA A 47 -25.63 4.36 2.64
N SER A 48 -24.50 4.15 1.96
CA SER A 48 -23.34 3.54 2.61
C SER A 48 -22.85 4.47 3.72
N PRO A 49 -22.55 3.95 4.93
CA PRO A 49 -21.94 4.76 5.96
C PRO A 49 -20.61 5.31 5.42
N SER A 50 -20.39 6.60 5.60
CA SER A 50 -19.14 7.22 5.17
C SER A 50 -17.98 6.67 6.00
N PRO A 51 -16.88 6.25 5.37
CA PRO A 51 -15.68 5.83 6.09
C PRO A 51 -15.17 6.95 6.97
N SER A 52 -14.85 6.62 8.21
CA SER A 52 -14.38 7.59 9.19
C SER A 52 -12.91 7.35 9.51
N SER A 53 -12.08 8.38 9.33
CA SER A 53 -10.70 8.39 9.83
C SER A 53 -10.63 8.20 11.35
N GLU A 54 -11.71 8.51 12.08
CA GLU A 54 -11.80 8.23 13.52
C GLU A 54 -11.84 6.73 13.84
N ALA A 55 -12.44 5.90 12.98
CA ALA A 55 -12.39 4.45 13.13
C ALA A 55 -10.94 3.93 13.08
N TRP A 56 -10.13 4.46 12.15
CA TRP A 56 -8.71 4.14 12.06
C TRP A 56 -7.91 4.65 13.26
N ARG A 57 -8.13 5.89 13.72
CA ARG A 57 -7.52 6.40 14.96
C ARG A 57 -7.86 5.52 16.16
N SER A 58 -9.13 5.11 16.28
CA SER A 58 -9.57 4.19 17.34
C SER A 58 -8.94 2.81 17.22
N PHE A 59 -8.79 2.29 16.00
CA PHE A 59 -8.07 1.05 15.74
C PHE A 59 -6.61 1.15 16.23
N HIS A 60 -5.90 2.20 15.86
CA HIS A 60 -4.51 2.40 16.28
C HIS A 60 -4.36 2.56 17.79
N ARG A 61 -5.25 3.31 18.45
CA ARG A 61 -5.25 3.43 19.92
C ARG A 61 -5.41 2.08 20.62
N ARG A 62 -6.31 1.22 20.13
CA ARG A 62 -6.53 -0.13 20.70
C ARG A 62 -5.33 -1.06 20.49
N HIS A 63 -4.54 -0.83 19.46
CA HIS A 63 -3.40 -1.67 19.09
C HIS A 63 -2.05 -1.02 19.40
N ALA A 64 -2.02 0.03 20.21
CA ALA A 64 -0.82 0.81 20.56
C ALA A 64 0.26 -0.01 21.31
N SER A 65 -0.08 -1.19 21.86
CA SER A 65 0.83 -2.03 22.65
C SER A 65 2.00 -2.66 21.86
N GLY A 66 2.18 -2.33 20.58
CA GLY A 66 3.29 -2.81 19.75
C GLY A 66 3.23 -4.28 19.34
N ARG A 67 2.30 -5.09 19.89
CA ARG A 67 2.16 -6.53 19.57
C ARG A 67 1.83 -6.80 18.10
N PHE A 68 1.33 -5.81 17.39
CA PHE A 68 0.99 -5.89 15.97
C PHE A 68 2.08 -5.35 15.04
N PHE A 69 3.19 -4.83 15.60
CA PHE A 69 4.33 -4.46 14.78
C PHE A 69 5.01 -5.73 14.24
N LYS A 70 4.99 -5.86 12.92
CA LYS A 70 5.75 -6.88 12.21
C LYS A 70 6.37 -6.21 11.00
N GLU A 71 7.69 -6.27 10.89
CA GLU A 71 8.38 -5.80 9.71
C GLU A 71 7.87 -6.53 8.46
N ARG A 72 7.50 -5.76 7.45
CA ARG A 72 6.97 -6.28 6.17
C ARG A 72 8.11 -6.48 5.17
N ARG A 73 9.09 -7.29 5.52
CA ARG A 73 10.26 -7.56 4.68
C ARG A 73 9.91 -8.18 3.33
N TYR A 74 8.79 -8.89 3.25
CA TYR A 74 8.33 -9.50 2.01
C TYR A 74 8.08 -8.48 0.89
N LEU A 75 7.73 -7.22 1.23
CA LEU A 75 7.52 -6.16 0.23
C LEU A 75 8.78 -5.84 -0.57
N LEU A 76 9.97 -6.06 -0.01
CA LEU A 76 11.22 -5.88 -0.73
C LEU A 76 11.46 -6.97 -1.78
N LYS A 77 10.86 -8.15 -1.58
CA LYS A 77 10.89 -9.25 -2.57
C LYS A 77 9.78 -9.05 -3.61
N GLU A 78 8.62 -8.58 -3.18
CA GLU A 78 7.48 -8.28 -4.05
C GLU A 78 7.74 -7.07 -4.95
N PHE A 79 8.42 -6.04 -4.45
CA PHE A 79 8.77 -4.84 -5.16
C PHE A 79 10.29 -4.57 -5.08
N PRO A 80 11.10 -5.19 -5.96
CA PRO A 80 12.56 -4.99 -5.97
C PRO A 80 12.96 -3.53 -6.23
N ASP A 81 12.06 -2.71 -6.81
CA ASP A 81 12.28 -1.27 -7.00
C ASP A 81 12.55 -0.51 -5.69
N LEU A 82 12.11 -1.06 -4.54
CA LEU A 82 12.39 -0.52 -3.21
C LEU A 82 13.85 -0.72 -2.78
N LEU A 83 14.60 -1.60 -3.47
CA LEU A 83 15.98 -1.97 -3.16
C LEU A 83 17.02 -1.15 -3.91
N ASN A 84 16.63 -0.08 -4.61
CA ASN A 84 17.56 0.70 -5.42
C ASN A 84 18.73 1.26 -4.58
N ASN A 85 19.92 0.65 -4.76
CA ASN A 85 21.11 0.95 -3.96
C ASN A 85 22.04 1.99 -4.60
N ASN A 86 21.83 2.35 -5.86
CA ASN A 86 22.80 3.13 -6.63
C ASN A 86 22.58 4.64 -6.52
N ASP A 87 21.40 5.09 -6.09
CA ASP A 87 21.04 6.51 -6.01
C ASP A 87 20.07 6.83 -4.87
N VAL A 88 19.93 8.13 -4.59
CA VAL A 88 18.95 8.62 -3.62
C VAL A 88 17.55 8.43 -4.17
N ALA A 89 16.85 7.40 -3.69
CA ALA A 89 15.44 7.20 -3.96
C ALA A 89 14.59 7.86 -2.88
N LYS A 90 13.63 8.69 -3.30
CA LYS A 90 12.62 9.26 -2.39
C LYS A 90 11.33 8.48 -2.56
N MET A 91 10.83 7.96 -1.48
CA MET A 91 9.63 7.14 -1.44
C MET A 91 8.56 7.84 -0.61
N LEU A 92 7.31 7.75 -1.05
CA LEU A 92 6.16 8.19 -0.26
C LEU A 92 5.34 6.96 0.12
N GLU A 93 5.20 6.71 1.41
CA GLU A 93 4.29 5.70 1.93
C GLU A 93 3.00 6.36 2.42
N VAL A 94 1.89 6.02 1.81
CA VAL A 94 0.55 6.50 2.20
C VAL A 94 -0.08 5.49 3.12
N GLY A 95 -0.47 5.94 4.31
CA GLY A 95 -1.01 5.05 5.32
C GLY A 95 0.03 4.17 5.98
N CYS A 96 1.12 4.75 6.42
CA CYS A 96 2.27 4.01 6.93
C CYS A 96 1.99 3.24 8.25
N GLY A 97 0.92 3.59 8.96
CA GLY A 97 0.67 3.01 10.28
C GLY A 97 1.87 3.23 11.20
N ASN A 98 2.25 2.20 11.92
CA ASN A 98 3.40 2.21 12.84
C ASN A 98 4.77 1.99 12.16
N GLY A 99 4.89 2.19 10.86
CA GLY A 99 6.15 2.13 10.13
C GLY A 99 6.70 0.72 9.83
N SER A 100 5.84 -0.29 9.80
CA SER A 100 6.25 -1.69 9.60
C SER A 100 6.96 -1.97 8.25
N THR A 101 6.83 -1.08 7.27
CA THR A 101 7.52 -1.14 5.97
C THR A 101 8.76 -0.24 5.96
N VAL A 102 8.71 0.87 6.69
CA VAL A 102 9.78 1.88 6.71
C VAL A 102 11.11 1.28 7.17
N VAL A 103 11.09 0.52 8.26
CA VAL A 103 12.32 -0.08 8.82
C VAL A 103 13.03 -1.00 7.82
N PRO A 104 12.36 -1.98 7.17
CA PRO A 104 13.00 -2.80 6.14
C PRO A 104 13.58 -1.98 4.98
N ILE A 105 12.85 -0.97 4.48
CA ILE A 105 13.31 -0.11 3.38
C ILE A 105 14.56 0.67 3.76
N LEU A 106 14.59 1.26 4.96
CA LEU A 106 15.74 2.02 5.43
C LEU A 106 16.98 1.16 5.72
N ARG A 107 16.78 -0.12 6.10
CA ARG A 107 17.89 -1.08 6.28
C ARG A 107 18.52 -1.51 4.98
N CYS A 108 17.73 -1.68 3.92
CA CYS A 108 18.21 -2.19 2.65
C CYS A 108 19.10 -1.22 1.89
N SER A 109 18.89 0.08 2.05
CA SER A 109 19.69 1.10 1.36
C SER A 109 19.94 2.28 2.26
N ARG A 110 21.18 2.76 2.28
CA ARG A 110 21.57 4.00 2.98
C ARG A 110 21.14 5.26 2.23
N ASN A 111 20.76 5.13 0.97
CA ASN A 111 20.40 6.24 0.10
C ASN A 111 18.89 6.50 0.02
N ASN A 112 18.05 5.61 0.55
CA ASN A 112 16.61 5.77 0.53
C ASN A 112 16.14 6.81 1.56
N ILE A 113 15.28 7.72 1.10
CA ILE A 113 14.57 8.70 1.94
C ILE A 113 13.08 8.34 1.88
N VAL A 114 12.47 8.13 3.03
CA VAL A 114 11.06 7.75 3.15
C VAL A 114 10.25 8.87 3.78
N TYR A 115 9.37 9.45 2.99
CA TYR A 115 8.26 10.27 3.46
C TYR A 115 7.09 9.33 3.77
N ALA A 116 6.40 9.52 4.89
CA ALA A 116 5.32 8.64 5.26
C ALA A 116 4.17 9.41 5.93
N CYS A 117 2.94 9.16 5.51
CA CYS A 117 1.79 9.81 6.12
C CYS A 117 0.77 8.83 6.68
N ASP A 118 0.07 9.27 7.72
CA ASP A 118 -1.05 8.59 8.33
C ASP A 118 -2.01 9.61 8.94
N CYS A 119 -3.29 9.25 9.10
CA CYS A 119 -4.29 10.11 9.73
C CYS A 119 -4.21 10.12 11.26
N SER A 120 -3.38 9.28 11.86
CA SER A 120 -3.21 9.15 13.31
C SER A 120 -1.85 9.66 13.77
N LYS A 121 -1.87 10.75 14.55
CA LYS A 121 -0.66 11.33 15.12
C LYS A 121 0.07 10.35 16.04
N ASP A 122 -0.67 9.67 16.92
CA ASP A 122 -0.11 8.70 17.89
C ASP A 122 0.62 7.56 17.17
N THR A 123 0.11 7.16 16.00
CA THR A 123 0.71 6.10 15.19
C THR A 123 2.01 6.56 14.54
N LEU A 124 2.05 7.80 14.06
CA LEU A 124 3.26 8.40 13.48
C LEU A 124 4.35 8.62 14.54
N GLU A 125 3.98 9.05 15.75
CA GLU A 125 4.90 9.16 16.88
C GLU A 125 5.51 7.79 17.20
N LYS A 126 4.69 6.74 17.19
CA LYS A 126 5.15 5.36 17.38
C LYS A 126 6.07 4.88 16.27
N ALA A 127 5.75 5.17 15.01
CA ALA A 127 6.62 4.86 13.87
C ALA A 127 7.98 5.54 14.02
N ASN A 128 7.98 6.80 14.43
CA ASN A 128 9.21 7.57 14.66
C ASN A 128 10.06 6.99 15.82
N GLU A 129 9.41 6.61 16.93
CA GLU A 129 10.08 5.90 18.04
C GLU A 129 10.72 4.59 17.57
N ILE A 130 10.01 3.78 16.79
CA ILE A 130 10.51 2.48 16.30
C ILE A 130 11.73 2.69 15.40
N VAL A 131 11.68 3.65 14.47
CA VAL A 131 12.80 3.96 13.57
C VAL A 131 14.00 4.45 14.37
N ASN A 132 13.80 5.35 15.33
CA ASN A 132 14.88 5.94 16.13
C ASN A 132 15.52 4.94 17.10
N ASN A 133 14.76 3.96 17.61
CA ASN A 133 15.22 2.96 18.55
C ASN A 133 15.74 1.68 17.88
N THR A 134 15.67 1.60 16.55
CA THR A 134 16.16 0.43 15.82
C THR A 134 17.69 0.49 15.73
N GLU A 135 18.37 -0.48 16.37
CA GLU A 135 19.83 -0.58 16.37
C GLU A 135 20.39 -0.72 14.94
N GLY A 136 21.49 -0.03 14.68
CA GLY A 136 22.19 -0.07 13.38
C GLY A 136 21.45 0.65 12.25
N LEU A 137 20.34 1.32 12.56
CA LEU A 137 19.60 2.11 11.58
C LEU A 137 19.92 3.60 11.74
N ASP A 138 20.68 4.14 10.79
CA ASP A 138 20.88 5.59 10.67
C ASP A 138 19.67 6.19 9.91
N GLY A 139 18.57 6.32 10.63
CA GLY A 139 17.25 6.66 10.03
C GLY A 139 16.79 8.09 10.28
N LYS A 140 17.43 8.82 11.20
CA LYS A 140 16.95 10.12 11.69
C LYS A 140 16.75 11.15 10.56
N ASP A 141 17.69 11.21 9.61
CA ASP A 141 17.64 12.16 8.50
C ASP A 141 16.99 11.58 7.23
N ARG A 142 16.49 10.34 7.29
CA ARG A 142 15.94 9.61 6.14
C ARG A 142 14.49 9.22 6.29
N PHE A 143 13.91 9.41 7.47
CA PHE A 143 12.50 9.15 7.74
C PHE A 143 11.78 10.45 8.08
N HIS A 144 10.79 10.82 7.28
CA HIS A 144 10.04 12.06 7.39
C HIS A 144 8.54 11.76 7.54
N PRO A 145 8.07 11.41 8.76
CA PRO A 145 6.64 11.20 9.01
C PRO A 145 5.89 12.53 9.07
N PHE A 146 4.69 12.58 8.50
CA PHE A 146 3.81 13.74 8.59
C PHE A 146 2.33 13.33 8.69
N LEU A 147 1.57 14.14 9.44
CA LEU A 147 0.14 13.91 9.64
C LEU A 147 -0.63 14.34 8.39
N LEU A 148 -1.43 13.43 7.85
CA LEU A 148 -2.30 13.71 6.72
C LEU A 148 -3.45 12.70 6.67
N ASP A 149 -4.67 13.18 6.60
CA ASP A 149 -5.82 12.39 6.19
C ASP A 149 -5.97 12.50 4.67
N VAL A 150 -5.29 11.59 3.95
CA VAL A 150 -5.25 11.61 2.48
C VAL A 150 -6.62 11.46 1.83
N SER A 151 -7.64 10.97 2.56
CA SER A 151 -9.02 10.89 2.06
C SER A 151 -9.70 12.26 1.96
N LYS A 152 -9.23 13.24 2.75
CA LYS A 152 -9.84 14.56 2.88
C LYS A 152 -8.93 15.71 2.44
N GLU A 153 -7.62 15.55 2.64
CA GLU A 153 -6.63 16.60 2.49
C GLU A 153 -5.72 16.37 1.29
N THR A 154 -5.21 17.44 0.72
CA THR A 154 -4.18 17.39 -0.33
C THR A 154 -2.80 17.28 0.30
N PHE A 155 -1.85 16.72 -0.46
CA PHE A 155 -0.45 16.71 -0.01
C PHE A 155 0.09 18.13 0.16
N PRO A 156 1.01 18.33 1.14
CA PRO A 156 1.61 19.64 1.38
C PRO A 156 2.54 20.04 0.22
N ASP A 157 2.64 21.36 -0.03
CA ASP A 157 3.37 21.94 -1.17
C ASP A 157 4.84 21.50 -1.25
N TRP A 158 5.49 21.27 -0.12
CA TRP A 158 6.90 20.85 -0.08
C TRP A 158 7.12 19.44 -0.65
N LEU A 159 6.07 18.62 -0.79
CA LEU A 159 6.17 17.30 -1.39
C LEU A 159 6.20 17.36 -2.92
N PHE A 160 5.68 18.44 -3.51
CA PHE A 160 5.66 18.60 -4.95
C PHE A 160 7.05 18.96 -5.50
N CYS A 161 7.36 18.42 -6.67
CA CYS A 161 8.58 18.78 -7.37
C CYS A 161 8.45 20.17 -7.98
N LYS A 162 9.27 21.14 -7.54
CA LYS A 162 9.25 22.52 -8.05
C LYS A 162 9.46 22.58 -9.57
N SER A 163 10.34 21.77 -10.14
CA SER A 163 10.56 21.71 -11.59
C SER A 163 9.35 21.19 -12.36
N CYS A 164 8.61 20.23 -11.80
CA CYS A 164 7.37 19.72 -12.41
C CYS A 164 6.23 20.75 -12.34
N GLN A 165 6.15 21.52 -11.26
CA GLN A 165 5.18 22.62 -11.12
C GLN A 165 5.42 23.73 -12.12
N MET A 166 6.69 24.11 -12.34
CA MET A 166 7.06 25.14 -13.33
C MET A 166 6.80 24.70 -14.78
N SER A 167 6.93 23.41 -15.08
CA SER A 167 6.62 22.87 -16.42
C SER A 167 5.12 22.91 -16.70
N ASN A 168 4.28 22.63 -15.72
CA ASN A 168 2.81 22.74 -15.87
C ASN A 168 2.34 24.20 -15.99
N ALA A 169 2.99 25.13 -15.31
CA ALA A 169 2.69 26.57 -15.45
C ALA A 169 3.16 27.13 -16.80
N LYS A 170 4.24 26.60 -17.38
CA LYS A 170 4.79 27.04 -18.68
C LYS A 170 4.13 26.34 -19.88
N ALA A 171 3.44 25.22 -19.69
CA ALA A 171 2.70 24.57 -20.77
C ALA A 171 1.49 25.37 -21.25
N VAL A 172 1.13 26.45 -20.55
CA VAL A 172 0.15 27.44 -20.99
C VAL A 172 0.78 28.54 -21.84
N ASP A 173 2.13 28.67 -21.85
CA ASP A 173 2.75 29.86 -22.46
C ASP A 173 4.09 29.59 -23.14
N LEU A 174 4.29 28.64 -23.94
CA LEU A 174 5.43 28.60 -24.88
C LEU A 174 5.70 27.17 -25.42
N LEU A 175 5.29 26.94 -26.63
CA LEU A 175 6.06 26.22 -27.64
C LEU A 175 7.35 27.00 -27.88
N LEU A 176 8.46 26.51 -27.36
CA LEU A 176 9.83 26.61 -27.92
C LEU A 176 10.88 26.43 -26.81
N ASP A 177 11.65 25.51 -27.01
CA ASP A 177 13.10 25.35 -26.97
C ASP A 177 13.65 24.22 -26.14
N SER A 178 14.57 23.54 -26.74
CA SER A 178 15.20 22.27 -26.49
C SER A 178 16.28 22.31 -25.40
N SER A 179 16.54 21.11 -24.89
CA SER A 179 17.76 20.60 -24.28
C SER A 179 18.09 21.00 -22.84
N GLU A 180 17.90 20.02 -21.96
CA GLU A 180 18.98 19.53 -21.11
C GLU A 180 18.57 18.20 -20.47
N HIS A 181 19.29 17.14 -20.83
CA HIS A 181 19.22 15.82 -20.21
C HIS A 181 19.75 15.90 -18.78
N ASN A 182 18.84 15.92 -17.81
CA ASN A 182 19.21 15.65 -16.44
C ASN A 182 18.42 14.42 -15.97
N THR A 183 19.08 13.25 -16.05
CA THR A 183 18.60 11.95 -15.57
C THR A 183 18.42 12.02 -14.06
N ARG A 184 17.30 12.56 -13.59
CA ARG A 184 16.87 12.51 -12.18
C ARG A 184 15.93 11.34 -12.00
N LYS A 185 16.37 10.40 -11.19
CA LYS A 185 15.80 9.09 -10.92
C LYS A 185 14.45 9.11 -10.23
N GLU A 186 13.74 8.04 -10.48
CA GLU A 186 12.36 7.73 -10.15
C GLU A 186 12.09 7.71 -8.64
N HIS A 187 10.91 8.18 -8.23
CA HIS A 187 10.46 8.11 -6.84
C HIS A 187 9.21 7.26 -6.77
N PRO A 188 9.27 6.01 -6.26
CA PRO A 188 8.10 5.19 -6.09
C PRO A 188 7.17 5.73 -4.98
N VAL A 189 5.87 5.64 -5.22
CA VAL A 189 4.83 5.82 -4.22
C VAL A 189 4.28 4.45 -3.85
N LEU A 190 4.34 4.10 -2.58
CA LEU A 190 3.80 2.85 -2.06
C LEU A 190 2.41 3.09 -1.46
N LEU A 191 1.38 2.50 -2.07
CA LEU A 191 0.02 2.48 -1.57
C LEU A 191 -0.25 1.13 -0.88
N LYS A 192 -0.65 1.19 0.39
CA LYS A 192 -0.88 0.00 1.21
C LYS A 192 -2.32 -0.24 1.59
N GLU A 193 -2.49 -1.47 2.07
CA GLU A 193 -3.70 -2.10 2.57
C GLU A 193 -4.61 -1.21 3.42
N ASN A 194 -5.91 -1.27 3.15
CA ASN A 194 -7.00 -0.88 4.04
C ASN A 194 -7.18 0.61 4.37
N GLN A 195 -6.56 1.54 3.66
CA GLN A 195 -6.74 2.97 3.96
C GLN A 195 -7.57 3.72 2.93
N CYS A 196 -7.87 3.11 1.80
CA CYS A 196 -8.70 3.70 0.78
C CYS A 196 -10.10 3.08 0.83
N CYS A 197 -11.09 3.87 1.24
CA CYS A 197 -12.48 3.51 1.05
C CYS A 197 -12.93 3.91 -0.34
N VAL A 198 -13.77 3.10 -0.97
CA VAL A 198 -14.11 3.21 -2.41
C VAL A 198 -14.58 4.59 -2.84
N GLY A 199 -15.33 5.31 -2.02
CA GLY A 199 -15.77 6.67 -2.35
C GLY A 199 -14.67 7.73 -2.38
N GLY A 200 -13.42 7.36 -2.09
CA GLY A 200 -12.26 8.27 -2.06
C GLY A 200 -11.02 7.75 -2.76
N ILE A 201 -11.02 6.49 -3.24
CA ILE A 201 -9.82 5.89 -3.82
C ILE A 201 -9.36 6.61 -5.09
N ASP A 202 -10.31 7.07 -5.93
CA ASP A 202 -10.02 7.87 -7.12
C ASP A 202 -9.28 9.16 -6.72
N ALA A 203 -9.82 9.86 -5.71
CA ALA A 203 -9.22 11.09 -5.22
C ALA A 203 -7.84 10.85 -4.58
N VAL A 204 -7.67 9.76 -3.82
CA VAL A 204 -6.38 9.38 -3.24
C VAL A 204 -5.38 9.06 -4.33
N THR A 205 -5.77 8.27 -5.34
CA THR A 205 -4.93 7.93 -6.49
C THR A 205 -4.49 9.19 -7.23
N MET A 206 -5.41 10.10 -7.55
CA MET A 206 -5.09 11.36 -8.22
C MET A 206 -4.13 12.23 -7.40
N ARG A 207 -4.30 12.28 -6.08
CA ARG A 207 -3.37 12.99 -5.18
C ARG A 207 -1.98 12.36 -5.22
N CYS A 208 -1.87 11.03 -5.16
CA CYS A 208 -0.58 10.34 -5.23
C CYS A 208 0.12 10.60 -6.57
N VAL A 209 -0.62 10.55 -7.69
CA VAL A 209 -0.08 10.85 -9.03
C VAL A 209 0.38 12.30 -9.15
N SER A 210 -0.27 13.26 -8.45
CA SER A 210 0.10 14.67 -8.50
C SER A 210 1.48 14.96 -7.93
N VAL A 211 1.92 14.22 -6.91
CA VAL A 211 3.26 14.35 -6.30
C VAL A 211 4.31 13.45 -6.95
N LEU A 212 3.87 12.49 -7.76
CA LEU A 212 4.75 11.59 -8.47
C LEU A 212 5.44 12.31 -9.63
N LYS A 213 6.75 12.12 -9.75
CA LYS A 213 7.51 12.65 -10.89
C LYS A 213 7.23 11.87 -12.17
N PRO A 214 7.44 12.47 -13.35
CA PRO A 214 7.50 11.72 -14.60
C PRO A 214 8.51 10.56 -14.49
N GLY A 215 8.14 9.37 -14.97
CA GLY A 215 8.89 8.14 -14.81
C GLY A 215 8.74 7.46 -13.43
N GLY A 216 8.16 8.14 -12.44
CA GLY A 216 7.97 7.59 -11.10
C GLY A 216 6.95 6.46 -11.05
N LEU A 217 7.09 5.59 -10.04
CA LEU A 217 6.30 4.37 -9.89
C LEU A 217 5.26 4.49 -8.77
N VAL A 218 4.08 3.94 -9.00
CA VAL A 218 3.12 3.58 -7.97
C VAL A 218 3.21 2.07 -7.75
N LEU A 219 3.49 1.67 -6.52
CA LEU A 219 3.52 0.29 -6.07
C LEU A 219 2.29 0.05 -5.22
N PHE A 220 1.40 -0.81 -5.68
CA PHE A 220 0.11 -1.05 -5.05
C PHE A 220 0.01 -2.47 -4.51
N ARG A 221 -0.47 -2.60 -3.28
CA ARG A 221 -0.81 -3.87 -2.69
C ARG A 221 -1.97 -3.74 -1.72
N ASP A 222 -3.08 -4.43 -2.04
CA ASP A 222 -4.24 -4.52 -1.16
C ASP A 222 -5.01 -5.83 -1.40
N TYR A 223 -6.10 -6.05 -0.66
CA TYR A 223 -6.92 -7.26 -0.78
C TYR A 223 -7.52 -7.44 -2.17
N GLY A 224 -7.31 -8.60 -2.76
CA GLY A 224 -7.97 -9.04 -3.98
C GLY A 224 -9.35 -9.64 -3.72
N LEU A 225 -10.15 -9.69 -4.77
CA LEU A 225 -11.48 -10.32 -4.76
C LEU A 225 -11.35 -11.80 -4.32
N TYR A 226 -12.26 -12.23 -3.46
CA TYR A 226 -12.32 -13.57 -2.85
C TYR A 226 -11.19 -13.89 -1.85
N ASP A 227 -10.42 -12.89 -1.38
CA ASP A 227 -9.56 -13.11 -0.21
C ASP A 227 -10.39 -13.69 0.95
N MET A 228 -9.81 -14.62 1.68
CA MET A 228 -10.50 -15.27 2.79
C MET A 228 -11.07 -14.29 3.82
N THR A 229 -10.51 -13.08 3.94
CA THR A 229 -11.08 -12.03 4.80
C THR A 229 -12.46 -11.61 4.29
N MET A 230 -12.63 -11.48 2.95
CA MET A 230 -13.93 -11.19 2.35
C MET A 230 -14.95 -12.28 2.66
N LEU A 231 -14.58 -13.54 2.44
CA LEU A 231 -15.47 -14.69 2.57
C LEU A 231 -15.92 -14.96 4.02
N ARG A 232 -15.34 -14.29 5.00
CA ARG A 232 -15.72 -14.37 6.41
C ARG A 232 -16.73 -13.33 6.86
N PHE A 233 -16.95 -12.29 6.06
CA PHE A 233 -17.94 -11.29 6.39
C PHE A 233 -19.35 -11.82 6.23
N SER A 234 -20.19 -11.53 7.22
CA SER A 234 -21.63 -11.80 7.16
C SER A 234 -22.33 -10.83 6.21
N PRO A 235 -23.54 -11.18 5.72
CA PRO A 235 -24.32 -10.26 4.88
C PRO A 235 -24.56 -8.88 5.52
N SER A 236 -24.74 -8.83 6.86
CA SER A 236 -24.97 -7.59 7.60
C SER A 236 -23.76 -6.65 7.69
N GLN A 237 -22.57 -7.15 7.40
CA GLN A 237 -21.32 -6.36 7.37
C GLN A 237 -21.04 -5.78 5.99
N ARG A 238 -21.76 -6.19 4.97
CA ARG A 238 -21.64 -5.66 3.62
C ARG A 238 -22.30 -4.29 3.54
N VAL A 239 -21.52 -3.25 3.24
CA VAL A 239 -21.95 -1.84 3.23
C VAL A 239 -21.91 -1.22 1.84
N GLY A 240 -21.31 -1.92 0.88
CA GLY A 240 -21.20 -1.48 -0.51
C GLY A 240 -20.88 -2.65 -1.46
N PHE A 241 -20.67 -2.33 -2.73
CA PHE A 241 -20.20 -3.30 -3.70
C PHE A 241 -18.74 -3.64 -3.41
N ARG A 242 -18.47 -4.88 -2.96
CA ARG A 242 -17.13 -5.36 -2.50
C ARG A 242 -16.58 -4.60 -1.30
N GLU A 243 -17.45 -3.90 -0.55
CA GLU A 243 -17.08 -3.11 0.62
C GLU A 243 -17.74 -3.66 1.87
N TYR A 244 -16.96 -3.80 2.94
CA TYR A 244 -17.39 -4.42 4.18
C TYR A 244 -16.91 -3.63 5.39
N MET A 245 -17.78 -3.49 6.39
CA MET A 245 -17.46 -2.86 7.66
C MET A 245 -17.00 -3.93 8.66
N ARG A 246 -15.82 -3.74 9.23
CA ARG A 246 -15.29 -4.59 10.30
C ARG A 246 -15.95 -4.27 11.64
N ALA A 247 -15.84 -5.20 12.60
CA ALA A 247 -16.37 -5.02 13.94
C ALA A 247 -15.80 -3.80 14.69
N ASP A 248 -14.65 -3.30 14.27
CA ASP A 248 -14.01 -2.11 14.83
C ASP A 248 -14.41 -0.80 14.14
N GLY A 249 -15.32 -0.86 13.16
CA GLY A 249 -15.81 0.29 12.41
C GLY A 249 -14.89 0.70 11.23
N THR A 250 -13.77 0.00 11.02
CA THR A 250 -12.96 0.21 9.81
C THR A 250 -13.57 -0.51 8.63
N PHE A 251 -13.22 -0.06 7.42
CA PHE A 251 -13.73 -0.63 6.17
C PHE A 251 -12.66 -1.47 5.48
N SER A 252 -13.10 -2.47 4.73
CA SER A 252 -12.28 -3.25 3.81
C SER A 252 -12.94 -3.25 2.44
N TYR A 253 -12.15 -3.01 1.43
CA TYR A 253 -12.55 -3.16 0.03
C TYR A 253 -11.75 -4.30 -0.60
N PHE A 254 -12.35 -5.01 -1.57
CA PHE A 254 -11.73 -6.13 -2.26
C PHE A 254 -11.67 -5.83 -3.75
N PHE A 255 -10.46 -5.62 -4.24
CA PHE A 255 -10.18 -5.15 -5.59
C PHE A 255 -10.22 -6.28 -6.63
N THR A 256 -10.70 -5.93 -7.84
CA THR A 256 -10.42 -6.71 -9.05
C THR A 256 -9.29 -6.06 -9.83
N LEU A 257 -8.63 -6.85 -10.67
CA LEU A 257 -7.60 -6.33 -11.57
C LEU A 257 -8.18 -5.27 -12.52
N ASP A 258 -9.41 -5.50 -13.04
CA ASP A 258 -10.07 -4.54 -13.93
C ASP A 258 -10.34 -3.21 -13.24
N THR A 259 -10.87 -3.22 -12.01
CA THR A 259 -11.07 -1.98 -11.23
C THR A 259 -9.75 -1.22 -11.04
N MET A 260 -8.66 -1.94 -10.76
CA MET A 260 -7.35 -1.32 -10.58
C MET A 260 -6.81 -0.75 -11.89
N ARG A 261 -6.97 -1.48 -12.99
CA ARG A 261 -6.56 -1.03 -14.32
C ARG A 261 -7.28 0.25 -14.72
N GLU A 262 -8.61 0.25 -14.59
CA GLU A 262 -9.44 1.42 -14.90
C GLU A 262 -9.04 2.63 -14.06
N LEU A 263 -8.86 2.44 -12.74
CA LEU A 263 -8.49 3.48 -11.79
C LEU A 263 -7.16 4.16 -12.16
N PHE A 264 -6.12 3.37 -12.38
CA PHE A 264 -4.79 3.92 -12.64
C PHE A 264 -4.64 4.44 -14.07
N HIS A 265 -5.32 3.84 -15.05
CA HIS A 265 -5.39 4.41 -16.40
C HIS A 265 -6.14 5.75 -16.41
N ALA A 266 -7.25 5.88 -15.68
CA ALA A 266 -7.96 7.16 -15.54
C ALA A 266 -7.08 8.24 -14.87
N ALA A 267 -6.16 7.84 -14.02
CA ALA A 267 -5.15 8.73 -13.43
C ALA A 267 -3.95 9.02 -14.35
N GLY A 268 -3.94 8.49 -15.58
CA GLY A 268 -2.90 8.72 -16.58
C GLY A 268 -1.63 7.91 -16.38
N LEU A 269 -1.70 6.79 -15.65
CA LEU A 269 -0.54 5.91 -15.43
C LEU A 269 -0.52 4.76 -16.45
N LEU A 270 0.70 4.29 -16.74
CA LEU A 270 0.95 3.10 -17.54
C LEU A 270 1.02 1.88 -16.62
N GLU A 271 0.30 0.81 -16.96
CA GLU A 271 0.39 -0.48 -16.28
C GLU A 271 1.70 -1.17 -16.65
N LEU A 272 2.52 -1.54 -15.67
CA LEU A 272 3.72 -2.36 -15.85
C LEU A 272 3.48 -3.79 -15.39
N GLU A 273 2.87 -3.95 -14.23
CA GLU A 273 2.55 -5.24 -13.62
C GLU A 273 1.19 -5.12 -12.93
N LEU A 274 0.32 -6.10 -13.12
CA LEU A 274 -0.97 -6.17 -12.43
C LEU A 274 -1.46 -7.62 -12.38
N GLU A 275 -1.48 -8.20 -11.18
CA GLU A 275 -1.85 -9.60 -11.00
C GLU A 275 -2.45 -9.89 -9.61
N TYR A 276 -3.07 -11.05 -9.47
CA TYR A 276 -3.39 -11.59 -8.15
C TYR A 276 -2.23 -12.40 -7.60
N CYS A 277 -1.77 -12.05 -6.41
CA CYS A 277 -0.88 -12.87 -5.61
C CYS A 277 -1.70 -13.78 -4.70
N CYS A 278 -1.74 -15.07 -5.03
CA CYS A 278 -2.52 -16.10 -4.36
C CYS A 278 -1.66 -16.93 -3.42
N VAL A 279 -1.78 -16.72 -2.10
CA VAL A 279 -0.89 -17.31 -1.10
C VAL A 279 -1.66 -18.17 -0.10
N ARG A 280 -1.15 -19.38 0.17
CA ARG A 280 -1.61 -20.24 1.28
C ARG A 280 -0.84 -19.91 2.54
N SER A 281 -1.45 -19.18 3.47
CA SER A 281 -0.87 -18.92 4.78
C SER A 281 -1.44 -19.88 5.83
N ILE A 282 -0.57 -20.31 6.76
CA ILE A 282 -0.97 -21.18 7.86
C ILE A 282 -1.04 -20.36 9.13
N ASN A 283 -2.19 -20.39 9.81
CA ASN A 283 -2.32 -19.85 11.14
C ASN A 283 -1.53 -20.72 12.13
N ARG A 284 -0.37 -20.24 12.57
CA ARG A 284 0.52 -20.99 13.48
C ARG A 284 -0.12 -21.36 14.81
N LYS A 285 -1.19 -20.67 15.22
CA LYS A 285 -1.88 -20.93 16.50
C LYS A 285 -2.78 -22.15 16.45
N ASN A 286 -3.40 -22.44 15.30
CA ASN A 286 -4.40 -23.49 15.17
C ASN A 286 -4.20 -24.39 13.92
N GLY A 287 -3.10 -24.24 13.20
CA GLY A 287 -2.76 -25.01 12.01
C GLY A 287 -3.68 -24.79 10.80
N LYS A 288 -4.66 -23.87 10.89
CA LYS A 288 -5.64 -23.67 9.83
C LYS A 288 -5.01 -23.00 8.61
N SER A 289 -5.11 -23.63 7.46
CA SER A 289 -4.73 -23.04 6.17
C SER A 289 -5.69 -21.93 5.77
N MET A 290 -5.15 -20.89 5.15
CA MET A 290 -5.86 -19.70 4.73
C MET A 290 -5.46 -19.33 3.32
N GLN A 291 -6.42 -19.31 2.40
CA GLN A 291 -6.24 -18.79 1.05
C GLN A 291 -6.32 -17.27 1.09
N ARG A 292 -5.21 -16.62 0.75
CA ARG A 292 -5.10 -15.18 0.74
C ARG A 292 -4.94 -14.71 -0.70
N VAL A 293 -5.70 -13.71 -1.06
CA VAL A 293 -5.64 -13.07 -2.38
C VAL A 293 -5.27 -11.60 -2.20
N TRP A 294 -4.16 -11.21 -2.82
CA TRP A 294 -3.71 -9.83 -2.85
C TRP A 294 -3.67 -9.36 -4.30
N VAL A 295 -3.97 -8.10 -4.53
CA VAL A 295 -3.63 -7.46 -5.79
C VAL A 295 -2.21 -6.92 -5.67
N HIS A 296 -1.35 -7.33 -6.57
CA HIS A 296 -0.06 -6.73 -6.86
C HIS A 296 -0.21 -5.82 -8.06
N GLY A 297 0.22 -4.57 -7.94
CA GLY A 297 0.17 -3.61 -9.04
C GLY A 297 1.39 -2.70 -9.06
N LYS A 298 1.92 -2.50 -10.27
CA LYS A 298 3.02 -1.58 -10.54
C LYS A 298 2.66 -0.72 -11.74
N PHE A 299 2.60 0.58 -11.50
CA PHE A 299 2.18 1.54 -12.51
C PHE A 299 3.21 2.66 -12.60
N GLN A 300 3.40 3.21 -13.80
CA GLN A 300 4.38 4.26 -14.05
C GLN A 300 3.72 5.53 -14.56
N LYS A 301 4.13 6.67 -14.01
CA LYS A 301 3.78 7.97 -14.60
C LYS A 301 4.58 8.15 -15.87
N PRO A 302 3.94 8.50 -17.02
CA PRO A 302 4.66 8.76 -18.26
C PRO A 302 5.80 9.76 -18.08
N THR A 303 6.87 9.59 -18.83
CA THR A 303 8.04 10.49 -18.77
C THR A 303 7.80 11.80 -19.51
N ARG A 304 6.79 11.84 -20.40
CA ARG A 304 6.35 13.04 -21.14
C ARG A 304 4.84 13.07 -21.27
#